data_2c3cae1b82b3c675879aab77cd84b3e6
#
_entry.id   2c3cae1b82b3c675879aab77cd84b3e6
#
_cell.length_a   1.000
_cell.length_b   1.000
_cell.length_c   1.000
_cell.angle_alpha   90.00
_cell.angle_beta   90.00
_cell.angle_gamma   90.00
#
_symmetry.space_group_name_H-M   'P 1'
#
loop_
_entity.id
_entity.type
_entity.pdbx_description
1 polymer ?
#
loop_
_entity_poly.entity_id
_entity_poly.type
_entity_poly.pdbx_seq_one_letter_code
_entity_poly.pdbx_strand_id
1 'polypeptide(L)'
;MPVGLLDKANVHWEEALKLASPLLSRVTESNCAALYLFATITCLHTFALGPCPGELLIFNQNGPSHWLTLFRGLRSIEQACDFAKVQKEELHPIFPLSGLELNNAPAKALDPSVQEALEALASFIDINVTKDDERRESMVEALTHLRRCYTLAYDEPAQVSAYTVFSWLHRVSDQYLKLVQATDPVALLLFSYFVVLIKGLECAWMVKDWPTHLMSGIYACMPLSKRFWLSWPMEQVGWLPAE
;
A
#
# COMPACT_ATOMS: atom_id res chain seq x y z
N MET A 1 -8.58 -21.77 14.76
CA MET A 1 -8.43 -22.53 13.51
C MET A 1 -8.13 -24.00 13.85
N PRO A 2 -8.63 -25.00 13.11
CA PRO A 2 -8.21 -26.38 13.30
C PRO A 2 -6.73 -26.53 12.97
N VAL A 3 -5.96 -27.08 13.89
CA VAL A 3 -4.47 -27.25 13.80
C VAL A 3 -4.04 -27.91 12.48
N GLY A 4 -4.80 -28.85 11.94
CA GLY A 4 -4.46 -29.52 10.68
C GLY A 4 -4.61 -28.70 9.39
N LEU A 5 -5.26 -27.53 9.39
CA LEU A 5 -5.33 -26.64 8.20
C LEU A 5 -4.09 -25.76 8.09
N LEU A 6 -3.56 -25.32 9.22
CA LEU A 6 -2.35 -24.52 9.25
C LEU A 6 -1.13 -25.33 8.79
N ASP A 7 -1.03 -26.60 9.24
CA ASP A 7 0.05 -27.49 8.83
C ASP A 7 0.01 -27.78 7.31
N LYS A 8 -1.18 -28.00 6.75
CA LYS A 8 -1.34 -28.16 5.29
C LYS A 8 -0.96 -26.89 4.52
N ALA A 9 -1.37 -25.73 5.01
CA ALA A 9 -1.01 -24.46 4.39
C ALA A 9 0.51 -24.25 4.38
N ASN A 10 1.18 -24.55 5.48
CA ASN A 10 2.64 -24.45 5.58
C ASN A 10 3.36 -25.41 4.61
N VAL A 11 2.89 -26.65 4.48
CA VAL A 11 3.46 -27.61 3.51
C VAL A 11 3.33 -27.09 2.08
N HIS A 12 2.14 -26.64 1.67
CA HIS A 12 1.95 -26.06 0.33
C HIS A 12 2.78 -24.80 0.12
N TRP A 13 2.93 -23.99 1.16
CA TRP A 13 3.78 -22.80 1.13
C TRP A 13 5.25 -23.13 0.89
N GLU A 14 5.80 -24.10 1.63
CA GLU A 14 7.18 -24.55 1.46
C GLU A 14 7.44 -25.14 0.06
N GLU A 15 6.48 -25.92 -0.46
CA GLU A 15 6.56 -26.45 -1.82
C GLU A 15 6.54 -25.36 -2.88
N ALA A 16 5.63 -24.39 -2.74
CA ALA A 16 5.54 -23.25 -3.65
C ALA A 16 6.83 -22.40 -3.62
N LEU A 17 7.43 -22.16 -2.45
CA LEU A 17 8.70 -21.46 -2.31
C LEU A 17 9.85 -22.20 -3.04
N LYS A 18 9.94 -23.52 -2.90
CA LYS A 18 10.96 -24.34 -3.58
C LYS A 18 10.84 -24.25 -5.10
N LEU A 19 9.61 -24.22 -5.62
CA LEU A 19 9.35 -24.15 -7.06
C LEU A 19 9.56 -22.74 -7.63
N ALA A 20 9.11 -21.71 -6.93
CA ALA A 20 9.13 -20.34 -7.41
C ALA A 20 10.51 -19.66 -7.27
N SER A 21 11.23 -19.89 -6.16
CA SER A 21 12.49 -19.21 -5.87
C SER A 21 13.54 -19.29 -6.97
N PRO A 22 13.80 -20.47 -7.59
CA PRO A 22 14.76 -20.57 -8.70
C PRO A 22 14.31 -19.84 -9.97
N LEU A 23 12.99 -19.64 -10.15
CA LEU A 23 12.40 -19.04 -11.35
C LEU A 23 12.37 -17.51 -11.27
N LEU A 24 12.41 -16.91 -10.06
CA LEU A 24 12.41 -15.46 -9.88
C LEU A 24 13.57 -14.75 -10.58
N SER A 25 14.71 -15.44 -10.76
CA SER A 25 15.84 -14.90 -11.53
C SER A 25 15.70 -15.09 -13.05
N ARG A 26 14.66 -15.79 -13.53
CA ARG A 26 14.42 -16.14 -14.92
C ARG A 26 12.96 -15.97 -15.30
N VAL A 27 12.44 -14.77 -15.12
CA VAL A 27 11.06 -14.43 -15.50
C VAL A 27 10.96 -14.46 -17.03
N THR A 28 9.95 -15.15 -17.54
CA THR A 28 9.61 -15.29 -18.96
C THR A 28 8.12 -15.08 -19.16
N GLU A 29 7.66 -14.84 -20.38
CA GLU A 29 6.22 -14.74 -20.67
C GLU A 29 5.43 -15.96 -20.19
N SER A 30 6.02 -17.17 -20.30
CA SER A 30 5.33 -18.42 -19.93
C SER A 30 5.22 -18.67 -18.42
N ASN A 31 6.02 -18.02 -17.58
CA ASN A 31 5.97 -18.19 -16.12
C ASN A 31 5.60 -16.90 -15.36
N CYS A 32 5.47 -15.79 -16.07
CA CYS A 32 5.23 -14.47 -15.49
C CYS A 32 3.93 -14.45 -14.65
N ALA A 33 2.82 -14.95 -15.17
CA ALA A 33 1.54 -14.99 -14.47
C ALA A 33 1.64 -15.80 -13.17
N ALA A 34 2.22 -16.99 -13.23
CA ALA A 34 2.36 -17.85 -12.06
C ALA A 34 3.27 -17.21 -10.99
N LEU A 35 4.37 -16.58 -11.38
CA LEU A 35 5.28 -15.89 -10.47
C LEU A 35 4.64 -14.64 -9.86
N TYR A 36 3.85 -13.90 -10.64
CA TYR A 36 3.11 -12.75 -10.15
C TYR A 36 2.05 -13.17 -9.10
N LEU A 37 1.29 -14.21 -9.38
CA LEU A 37 0.32 -14.76 -8.43
C LEU A 37 1.00 -15.27 -7.16
N PHE A 38 2.09 -16.00 -7.30
CA PHE A 38 2.89 -16.47 -6.17
C PHE A 38 3.38 -15.30 -5.30
N ALA A 39 3.97 -14.26 -5.91
CA ALA A 39 4.45 -13.09 -5.19
C ALA A 39 3.30 -12.32 -4.51
N THR A 40 2.15 -12.18 -5.18
CA THR A 40 0.95 -11.57 -4.61
C THR A 40 0.45 -12.35 -3.40
N ILE A 41 0.33 -13.68 -3.51
CA ILE A 41 -0.10 -14.54 -2.39
C ILE A 41 0.91 -14.45 -1.25
N THR A 42 2.22 -14.36 -1.55
CA THR A 42 3.27 -14.15 -0.53
C THR A 42 3.07 -12.86 0.24
N CYS A 43 2.79 -11.76 -0.47
CA CYS A 43 2.51 -10.47 0.16
C CYS A 43 1.26 -10.54 1.05
N LEU A 44 0.19 -11.16 0.56
CA LEU A 44 -1.06 -11.33 1.30
C LEU A 44 -0.88 -12.23 2.54
N HIS A 45 -0.15 -13.33 2.40
CA HIS A 45 0.16 -14.21 3.53
C HIS A 45 0.96 -13.48 4.61
N THR A 46 2.03 -12.76 4.23
CA THR A 46 2.84 -11.99 5.17
C THR A 46 2.01 -10.90 5.85
N PHE A 47 1.12 -10.26 5.09
CA PHE A 47 0.19 -9.26 5.63
C PHE A 47 -0.80 -9.88 6.63
N ALA A 48 -1.30 -11.08 6.35
CA ALA A 48 -2.23 -11.83 7.18
C ALA A 48 -1.64 -12.36 8.50
N LEU A 49 -0.31 -12.43 8.62
CA LEU A 49 0.35 -12.74 9.90
C LEU A 49 0.13 -11.64 10.94
N GLY A 50 -0.32 -10.47 10.50
CA GLY A 50 -0.60 -9.31 11.33
C GLY A 50 0.63 -8.43 11.57
N PRO A 51 0.41 -7.24 12.16
CA PRO A 51 1.48 -6.30 12.42
C PRO A 51 2.39 -6.75 13.57
N CYS A 52 3.70 -6.60 13.38
CA CYS A 52 4.69 -6.80 14.42
C CYS A 52 5.03 -5.46 15.11
N PRO A 53 5.30 -5.45 16.44
CA PRO A 53 5.72 -4.24 17.13
C PRO A 53 6.95 -3.61 16.47
N GLY A 54 6.86 -2.29 16.19
CA GLY A 54 7.92 -1.52 15.53
C GLY A 54 8.02 -1.68 14.02
N GLU A 55 7.12 -2.43 13.39
CA GLU A 55 7.02 -2.55 11.94
C GLU A 55 5.89 -1.66 11.41
N LEU A 56 6.21 -0.74 10.51
CA LEU A 56 5.26 0.22 9.92
C LEU A 56 4.99 -0.07 8.44
N LEU A 57 4.83 -1.32 8.05
CA LEU A 57 4.54 -1.78 6.70
C LEU A 57 5.64 -1.43 5.68
N ILE A 58 6.06 -0.17 5.62
CA ILE A 58 7.10 0.33 4.70
C ILE A 58 8.49 0.17 5.30
N PHE A 59 8.63 0.33 6.61
CA PHE A 59 9.91 0.26 7.32
C PHE A 59 9.75 -0.29 8.74
N ASN A 60 10.86 -0.70 9.32
CA ASN A 60 11.02 -1.04 10.72
C ASN A 60 12.27 -0.34 11.28
N GLN A 61 12.60 -0.57 12.52
CA GLN A 61 13.76 0.04 13.20
C GLN A 61 15.11 -0.25 12.51
N ASN A 62 15.18 -1.28 11.65
CA ASN A 62 16.41 -1.73 11.00
C ASN A 62 16.48 -1.35 9.51
N GLY A 63 15.46 -0.64 8.95
CA GLY A 63 15.40 -0.25 7.55
C GLY A 63 14.09 -0.63 6.85
N PRO A 64 14.13 -0.91 5.54
CA PRO A 64 12.94 -1.32 4.80
C PRO A 64 12.31 -2.58 5.39
N SER A 65 10.99 -2.63 5.43
CA SER A 65 10.29 -3.83 5.90
C SER A 65 10.46 -4.99 4.90
N HIS A 66 10.41 -6.20 5.43
CA HIS A 66 10.43 -7.40 4.59
C HIS A 66 9.23 -7.42 3.63
N TRP A 67 8.06 -7.02 4.12
CA TRP A 67 6.84 -6.93 3.31
C TRP A 67 6.99 -5.98 2.14
N LEU A 68 7.55 -4.78 2.35
CA LEU A 68 7.78 -3.82 1.26
C LEU A 68 8.72 -4.39 0.19
N THR A 69 9.77 -5.10 0.61
CA THR A 69 10.72 -5.73 -0.32
C THR A 69 10.02 -6.76 -1.21
N LEU A 70 9.16 -7.60 -0.63
CA LEU A 70 8.35 -8.57 -1.37
C LEU A 70 7.38 -7.87 -2.33
N PHE A 71 6.66 -6.87 -1.83
CA PHE A 71 5.68 -6.13 -2.60
C PHE A 71 6.32 -5.39 -3.80
N ARG A 72 7.49 -4.79 -3.59
CA ARG A 72 8.24 -4.14 -4.70
C ARG A 72 8.81 -5.15 -5.70
N GLY A 73 9.02 -6.39 -5.28
CA GLY A 73 9.40 -7.50 -6.17
C GLY A 73 8.37 -7.76 -7.28
N LEU A 74 7.09 -7.48 -7.06
CA LEU A 74 6.04 -7.55 -8.11
C LEU A 74 6.38 -6.69 -9.33
N ARG A 75 6.91 -5.47 -9.12
CA ARG A 75 7.36 -4.58 -10.21
C ARG A 75 8.43 -5.22 -11.08
N SER A 76 9.37 -5.95 -10.48
CA SER A 76 10.44 -6.61 -11.24
C SER A 76 9.88 -7.70 -12.15
N ILE A 77 8.83 -8.40 -11.71
CA ILE A 77 8.15 -9.40 -12.54
C ILE A 77 7.40 -8.71 -13.69
N GLU A 78 6.68 -7.61 -13.41
CA GLU A 78 5.95 -6.83 -14.43
C GLU A 78 6.89 -6.26 -15.51
N GLN A 79 8.08 -5.81 -15.11
CA GLN A 79 9.08 -5.25 -16.03
C GLN A 79 9.81 -6.29 -16.87
N ALA A 80 9.79 -7.56 -16.45
CA ALA A 80 10.52 -8.64 -17.13
C ALA A 80 9.76 -9.28 -18.29
N CYS A 81 8.47 -8.93 -18.49
CA CYS A 81 7.60 -9.49 -19.54
C CYS A 81 6.64 -8.44 -20.08
N ASP A 82 5.92 -8.77 -21.18
CA ASP A 82 4.75 -7.96 -21.60
C ASP A 82 3.59 -8.20 -20.64
N PHE A 83 3.69 -7.54 -19.48
CA PHE A 83 2.72 -7.74 -18.40
C PHE A 83 1.29 -7.33 -18.77
N ALA A 84 1.12 -6.36 -19.66
CA ALA A 84 -0.21 -5.93 -20.12
C ALA A 84 -0.93 -7.08 -20.85
N LYS A 85 -0.20 -7.85 -21.66
CA LYS A 85 -0.72 -9.05 -22.33
C LYS A 85 -1.04 -10.14 -21.30
N VAL A 86 -0.09 -10.47 -20.42
CA VAL A 86 -0.25 -11.49 -19.37
C VAL A 86 -1.46 -11.16 -18.48
N GLN A 87 -1.62 -9.90 -18.08
CA GLN A 87 -2.74 -9.46 -17.28
C GLN A 87 -4.07 -9.68 -17.98
N LYS A 88 -4.17 -9.32 -19.25
CA LYS A 88 -5.40 -9.46 -20.04
C LYS A 88 -5.78 -10.92 -20.30
N GLU A 89 -4.80 -11.76 -20.62
CA GLU A 89 -5.05 -13.14 -21.06
C GLU A 89 -5.15 -14.13 -19.90
N GLU A 90 -4.31 -13.97 -18.85
CA GLU A 90 -4.16 -14.97 -17.80
C GLU A 90 -4.65 -14.49 -16.42
N LEU A 91 -4.41 -13.22 -16.07
CA LEU A 91 -4.70 -12.69 -14.73
C LEU A 91 -6.06 -12.00 -14.62
N HIS A 92 -6.68 -11.60 -15.73
CA HIS A 92 -7.96 -10.87 -15.72
C HIS A 92 -9.07 -11.55 -14.90
N PRO A 93 -9.22 -12.88 -14.89
CA PRO A 93 -10.24 -13.54 -14.06
C PRO A 93 -10.03 -13.32 -12.55
N ILE A 94 -8.79 -13.06 -12.11
CA ILE A 94 -8.42 -12.86 -10.71
C ILE A 94 -8.28 -11.38 -10.37
N PHE A 95 -7.70 -10.60 -11.30
CA PHE A 95 -7.50 -9.17 -11.19
C PHE A 95 -8.18 -8.45 -12.36
N PRO A 96 -9.48 -8.16 -12.26
CA PRO A 96 -10.28 -7.63 -13.37
C PRO A 96 -9.89 -6.21 -13.81
N LEU A 97 -9.18 -5.45 -12.96
CA LEU A 97 -8.75 -4.10 -13.27
C LEU A 97 -7.26 -4.07 -13.62
N SER A 98 -6.93 -3.61 -14.82
CA SER A 98 -5.56 -3.31 -15.20
C SER A 98 -5.11 -1.98 -14.59
N GLY A 99 -3.79 -1.80 -14.41
CA GLY A 99 -3.24 -0.50 -14.02
C GLY A 99 -3.59 0.63 -15.01
N LEU A 100 -3.83 0.29 -16.28
CA LEU A 100 -4.30 1.19 -17.34
C LEU A 100 -5.77 1.58 -17.14
N GLU A 101 -6.63 0.65 -16.76
CA GLU A 101 -8.04 0.91 -16.46
C GLU A 101 -8.19 1.76 -15.21
N LEU A 102 -7.38 1.52 -14.17
CA LEU A 102 -7.28 2.40 -13.03
C LEU A 102 -6.90 3.84 -13.41
N ASN A 103 -6.03 4.04 -14.42
CA ASN A 103 -5.65 5.37 -14.88
C ASN A 103 -6.75 6.06 -15.70
N ASN A 104 -7.57 5.31 -16.43
CA ASN A 104 -8.54 5.81 -17.39
C ASN A 104 -9.98 5.86 -16.84
N ALA A 105 -10.23 5.30 -15.64
CA ALA A 105 -11.55 5.38 -15.00
C ALA A 105 -11.96 6.84 -14.80
N PRO A 106 -13.20 7.23 -15.15
CA PRO A 106 -13.67 8.59 -14.98
C PRO A 106 -13.60 8.99 -13.51
N ALA A 107 -13.06 10.19 -13.25
CA ALA A 107 -13.01 10.73 -11.89
C ALA A 107 -14.44 11.13 -11.49
N LYS A 108 -15.02 10.44 -10.51
CA LYS A 108 -16.24 10.90 -9.84
C LYS A 108 -15.90 11.90 -8.74
N ALA A 109 -16.87 12.71 -8.37
CA ALA A 109 -16.72 13.65 -7.27
C ALA A 109 -16.50 12.87 -5.95
N LEU A 110 -15.48 13.25 -5.23
CA LEU A 110 -15.22 12.76 -3.87
C LEU A 110 -16.28 13.31 -2.89
N ASP A 111 -16.47 12.61 -1.80
CA ASP A 111 -17.19 13.17 -0.67
C ASP A 111 -16.55 14.51 -0.26
N PRO A 112 -17.34 15.57 0.00
CA PRO A 112 -16.81 16.89 0.33
C PRO A 112 -15.81 16.88 1.50
N SER A 113 -16.03 16.06 2.53
CA SER A 113 -15.14 15.95 3.69
C SER A 113 -13.78 15.35 3.33
N VAL A 114 -13.77 14.36 2.45
CA VAL A 114 -12.54 13.72 1.93
C VAL A 114 -11.79 14.69 1.02
N GLN A 115 -12.52 15.42 0.18
CA GLN A 115 -11.91 16.42 -0.69
C GLN A 115 -11.24 17.53 0.11
N GLU A 116 -11.92 18.08 1.13
CA GLU A 116 -11.38 19.10 2.02
C GLU A 116 -10.12 18.60 2.73
N ALA A 117 -10.13 17.36 3.22
CA ALA A 117 -8.97 16.75 3.86
C ALA A 117 -7.79 16.60 2.92
N LEU A 118 -8.01 16.18 1.67
CA LEU A 118 -6.95 16.07 0.66
C LEU A 118 -6.43 17.44 0.20
N GLU A 119 -7.26 18.48 0.22
CA GLU A 119 -6.84 19.86 -0.04
C GLU A 119 -6.01 20.42 1.12
N ALA A 120 -6.39 20.12 2.37
CA ALA A 120 -5.59 20.45 3.55
C ALA A 120 -4.22 19.77 3.52
N LEU A 121 -4.17 18.49 3.12
CA LEU A 121 -2.90 17.77 2.92
C LEU A 121 -2.03 18.42 1.83
N ALA A 122 -2.61 18.84 0.71
CA ALA A 122 -1.89 19.55 -0.35
C ALA A 122 -1.32 20.87 0.16
N SER A 123 -2.12 21.64 0.89
CA SER A 123 -1.70 22.90 1.50
C SER A 123 -0.57 22.70 2.51
N PHE A 124 -0.62 21.60 3.29
CA PHE A 124 0.46 21.25 4.21
C PHE A 124 1.78 20.96 3.48
N ILE A 125 1.73 20.24 2.34
CA ILE A 125 2.90 20.00 1.50
C ILE A 125 3.45 21.36 0.99
N ASP A 126 2.60 22.23 0.47
CA ASP A 126 3.00 23.53 -0.08
C ASP A 126 3.67 24.45 0.95
N ILE A 127 3.21 24.40 2.21
CA ILE A 127 3.77 25.19 3.31
C ILE A 127 5.11 24.63 3.80
N ASN A 128 5.28 23.31 3.84
CA ASN A 128 6.42 22.66 4.47
C ASN A 128 7.52 22.22 3.49
N VAL A 129 7.23 22.21 2.18
CA VAL A 129 8.16 21.78 1.13
C VAL A 129 8.23 22.88 0.07
N THR A 130 9.34 23.61 0.02
CA THR A 130 9.54 24.69 -0.94
C THR A 130 9.60 24.18 -2.38
N LYS A 131 9.43 25.08 -3.37
CA LYS A 131 9.43 24.71 -4.80
C LYS A 131 10.75 24.11 -5.26
N ASP A 132 11.85 24.52 -4.65
CA ASP A 132 13.22 24.09 -5.00
C ASP A 132 13.68 22.87 -4.17
N ASP A 133 12.82 22.33 -3.30
CA ASP A 133 13.13 21.16 -2.48
C ASP A 133 13.05 19.89 -3.33
N GLU A 134 14.15 19.14 -3.38
CA GLU A 134 14.26 17.88 -4.13
C GLU A 134 13.16 16.84 -3.74
N ARG A 135 12.59 16.95 -2.52
CA ARG A 135 11.54 16.08 -2.05
C ARG A 135 10.18 16.39 -2.67
N ARG A 136 10.00 17.60 -3.19
CA ARG A 136 8.68 18.11 -3.61
C ARG A 136 8.05 17.26 -4.70
N GLU A 137 8.81 16.92 -5.73
CA GLU A 137 8.30 16.12 -6.85
C GLU A 137 7.72 14.79 -6.37
N SER A 138 8.48 14.07 -5.55
CA SER A 138 8.05 12.78 -5.01
C SER A 138 6.81 12.87 -4.09
N MET A 139 6.67 13.96 -3.33
CA MET A 139 5.50 14.21 -2.48
C MET A 139 4.25 14.52 -3.31
N VAL A 140 4.38 15.38 -4.33
CA VAL A 140 3.27 15.76 -5.22
C VAL A 140 2.81 14.56 -6.06
N GLU A 141 3.75 13.75 -6.56
CA GLU A 141 3.46 12.50 -7.26
C GLU A 141 2.68 11.54 -6.35
N ALA A 142 3.17 11.31 -5.13
CA ALA A 142 2.53 10.44 -4.16
C ALA A 142 1.12 10.93 -3.79
N LEU A 143 0.91 12.24 -3.61
CA LEU A 143 -0.41 12.84 -3.38
C LEU A 143 -1.34 12.64 -4.59
N THR A 144 -0.83 12.80 -5.80
CA THR A 144 -1.60 12.62 -7.03
C THR A 144 -2.13 11.18 -7.15
N HIS A 145 -1.26 10.21 -6.89
CA HIS A 145 -1.66 8.80 -6.86
C HIS A 145 -2.63 8.49 -5.71
N LEU A 146 -2.44 9.12 -4.55
CA LEU A 146 -3.34 8.96 -3.41
C LEU A 146 -4.75 9.46 -3.72
N ARG A 147 -4.88 10.66 -4.28
CA ARG A 147 -6.17 11.22 -4.72
C ARG A 147 -6.89 10.28 -5.68
N ARG A 148 -6.13 9.69 -6.60
CA ARG A 148 -6.68 8.71 -7.54
C ARG A 148 -7.23 7.48 -6.84
N CYS A 149 -6.50 6.93 -5.86
CA CYS A 149 -6.98 5.79 -5.09
C CYS A 149 -8.25 6.12 -4.30
N TYR A 150 -8.33 7.32 -3.72
CA TYR A 150 -9.55 7.78 -3.06
C TYR A 150 -10.74 7.86 -4.02
N THR A 151 -10.56 8.48 -5.18
CA THR A 151 -11.62 8.57 -6.20
C THR A 151 -12.18 7.20 -6.57
N LEU A 152 -11.30 6.20 -6.75
CA LEU A 152 -11.70 4.85 -7.13
C LEU A 152 -12.30 4.05 -5.96
N ALA A 153 -11.79 4.24 -4.74
CA ALA A 153 -12.29 3.56 -3.55
C ALA A 153 -13.69 4.04 -3.14
N TYR A 154 -14.02 5.31 -3.36
CA TYR A 154 -15.32 5.88 -3.02
C TYR A 154 -16.36 5.76 -4.15
N ASP A 155 -15.98 5.30 -5.33
CA ASP A 155 -16.92 5.05 -6.42
C ASP A 155 -17.86 3.87 -6.11
N GLU A 156 -17.35 2.82 -5.49
CA GLU A 156 -18.12 1.66 -5.02
C GLU A 156 -17.73 1.30 -3.58
N PRO A 157 -18.27 1.99 -2.56
CA PRO A 157 -17.91 1.74 -1.16
C PRO A 157 -18.11 0.29 -0.69
N ALA A 158 -19.04 -0.43 -1.35
CA ALA A 158 -19.28 -1.85 -1.05
C ALA A 158 -18.19 -2.81 -1.58
N GLN A 159 -17.27 -2.33 -2.42
CA GLN A 159 -16.26 -3.16 -3.09
C GLN A 159 -14.89 -2.47 -3.18
N VAL A 160 -14.44 -1.79 -2.13
CA VAL A 160 -13.06 -1.26 -2.12
C VAL A 160 -12.10 -2.43 -2.35
N SER A 161 -11.46 -2.44 -3.52
CA SER A 161 -10.54 -3.50 -3.90
C SER A 161 -9.19 -3.30 -3.20
N ALA A 162 -8.64 -4.38 -2.61
CA ALA A 162 -7.27 -4.37 -2.11
C ALA A 162 -6.26 -3.97 -3.21
N TYR A 163 -6.52 -4.36 -4.46
CA TYR A 163 -5.73 -3.96 -5.61
C TYR A 163 -5.70 -2.43 -5.79
N THR A 164 -6.87 -1.78 -5.71
CA THR A 164 -6.98 -0.31 -5.80
C THR A 164 -6.18 0.37 -4.68
N VAL A 165 -6.34 -0.08 -3.44
CA VAL A 165 -5.64 0.50 -2.29
C VAL A 165 -4.13 0.31 -2.40
N PHE A 166 -3.66 -0.92 -2.61
CA PHE A 166 -2.23 -1.20 -2.69
C PHE A 166 -1.56 -0.70 -3.97
N SER A 167 -2.34 -0.35 -5.01
CA SER A 167 -1.79 0.28 -6.22
C SER A 167 -1.08 1.59 -5.92
N TRP A 168 -1.45 2.29 -4.84
CA TRP A 168 -0.71 3.48 -4.40
C TRP A 168 0.73 3.16 -4.02
N LEU A 169 0.95 2.17 -3.14
CA LEU A 169 2.29 1.73 -2.75
C LEU A 169 3.10 1.19 -3.93
N HIS A 170 2.42 0.60 -4.92
CA HIS A 170 3.06 0.15 -6.14
C HIS A 170 3.57 1.31 -7.00
N ARG A 171 2.90 2.47 -6.99
CA ARG A 171 3.19 3.61 -7.87
C ARG A 171 4.12 4.65 -7.27
N VAL A 172 4.08 4.86 -5.95
CA VAL A 172 4.95 5.86 -5.30
C VAL A 172 6.42 5.59 -5.59
N SER A 173 7.20 6.66 -5.73
CA SER A 173 8.62 6.59 -6.03
C SER A 173 9.43 6.01 -4.88
N ASP A 174 10.60 5.46 -5.18
CA ASP A 174 11.54 4.99 -4.15
C ASP A 174 12.05 6.15 -3.28
N GLN A 175 12.11 7.37 -3.85
CA GLN A 175 12.46 8.57 -3.10
C GLN A 175 11.42 8.87 -2.01
N TYR A 176 10.12 8.81 -2.34
CA TYR A 176 9.07 8.98 -1.35
C TYR A 176 9.16 7.92 -0.22
N LEU A 177 9.37 6.66 -0.57
CA LEU A 177 9.51 5.60 0.42
C LEU A 177 10.72 5.81 1.35
N LYS A 178 11.84 6.32 0.82
CA LYS A 178 13.01 6.71 1.65
C LYS A 178 12.67 7.85 2.61
N LEU A 179 11.82 8.80 2.21
CA LEU A 179 11.38 9.88 3.10
C LEU A 179 10.51 9.35 4.24
N VAL A 180 9.60 8.42 3.95
CA VAL A 180 8.80 7.74 5.00
C VAL A 180 9.71 6.97 5.95
N GLN A 181 10.70 6.24 5.43
CA GLN A 181 11.69 5.51 6.22
C GLN A 181 12.56 6.43 7.10
N ALA A 182 12.88 7.63 6.58
CA ALA A 182 13.58 8.66 7.32
C ALA A 182 12.66 9.43 8.31
N THR A 183 11.42 9.00 8.47
CA THR A 183 10.41 9.63 9.32
C THR A 183 10.17 11.11 8.99
N ASP A 184 10.28 11.50 7.70
CA ASP A 184 9.95 12.86 7.27
C ASP A 184 8.49 13.18 7.61
N PRO A 185 8.21 14.26 8.34
CA PRO A 185 6.87 14.53 8.83
C PRO A 185 5.82 14.74 7.73
N VAL A 186 6.23 15.25 6.56
CA VAL A 186 5.31 15.46 5.42
C VAL A 186 5.00 14.13 4.76
N ALA A 187 6.01 13.27 4.58
CA ALA A 187 5.84 11.93 4.06
C ALA A 187 5.00 11.06 4.99
N LEU A 188 5.21 11.14 6.31
CA LEU A 188 4.42 10.43 7.31
C LEU A 188 2.96 10.88 7.31
N LEU A 189 2.69 12.18 7.20
CA LEU A 189 1.33 12.68 7.10
C LEU A 189 0.63 12.12 5.86
N LEU A 190 1.27 12.17 4.70
CA LEU A 190 0.72 11.61 3.46
C LEU A 190 0.49 10.09 3.59
N PHE A 191 1.41 9.37 4.23
CA PHE A 191 1.26 7.95 4.52
C PHE A 191 0.07 7.66 5.45
N SER A 192 -0.24 8.54 6.41
CA SER A 192 -1.40 8.39 7.29
C SER A 192 -2.74 8.42 6.53
N TYR A 193 -2.85 9.17 5.45
CA TYR A 193 -4.02 9.15 4.56
C TYR A 193 -4.13 7.83 3.79
N PHE A 194 -3.01 7.22 3.41
CA PHE A 194 -3.04 5.86 2.84
C PHE A 194 -3.55 4.84 3.87
N VAL A 195 -3.21 5.00 5.16
CA VAL A 195 -3.73 4.12 6.22
C VAL A 195 -5.26 4.19 6.32
N VAL A 196 -5.88 5.35 6.04
CA VAL A 196 -7.34 5.47 5.94
C VAL A 196 -7.91 4.59 4.82
N LEU A 197 -7.24 4.51 3.67
CA LEU A 197 -7.66 3.58 2.59
C LEU A 197 -7.54 2.11 3.03
N ILE A 198 -6.49 1.76 3.78
CA ILE A 198 -6.36 0.40 4.35
C ILE A 198 -7.52 0.12 5.31
N LYS A 199 -7.97 1.10 6.11
CA LYS A 199 -9.15 0.97 6.99
C LYS A 199 -10.40 0.57 6.22
N GLY A 200 -10.60 1.08 5.01
CA GLY A 200 -11.68 0.67 4.11
C GLY A 200 -11.68 -0.82 3.74
N LEU A 201 -10.54 -1.50 3.87
CA LEU A 201 -10.41 -2.94 3.64
C LEU A 201 -10.60 -3.79 4.90
N GLU A 202 -10.92 -3.22 6.05
CA GLU A 202 -10.93 -3.93 7.35
C GLU A 202 -11.96 -5.06 7.45
N CYS A 203 -12.95 -5.12 6.53
CA CYS A 203 -13.81 -6.29 6.35
C CYS A 203 -13.02 -7.54 5.92
N ALA A 204 -11.86 -7.39 5.28
CA ALA A 204 -10.96 -8.48 4.96
C ALA A 204 -10.15 -8.86 6.21
N TRP A 205 -10.31 -10.09 6.67
CA TRP A 205 -9.67 -10.60 7.91
C TRP A 205 -8.15 -10.36 7.98
N MET A 206 -7.46 -10.33 6.83
CA MET A 206 -6.00 -10.15 6.73
C MET A 206 -5.55 -8.73 7.05
N VAL A 207 -6.44 -7.75 7.00
CA VAL A 207 -6.13 -6.33 7.20
C VAL A 207 -6.43 -5.88 8.63
N LYS A 208 -7.11 -6.76 9.40
CA LYS A 208 -7.48 -6.48 10.77
C LYS A 208 -6.26 -6.06 11.60
N ASP A 209 -6.45 -5.04 12.43
CA ASP A 209 -5.45 -4.46 13.33
C ASP A 209 -4.32 -3.63 12.64
N TRP A 210 -4.14 -3.75 11.33
CA TRP A 210 -3.13 -2.95 10.61
C TRP A 210 -3.39 -1.43 10.66
N PRO A 211 -4.60 -0.91 10.41
CA PRO A 211 -4.83 0.53 10.43
C PRO A 211 -4.49 1.19 11.77
N THR A 212 -4.92 0.58 12.87
CA THR A 212 -4.65 1.10 14.22
C THR A 212 -3.18 1.01 14.59
N HIS A 213 -2.52 -0.10 14.23
CA HIS A 213 -1.09 -0.28 14.44
C HIS A 213 -0.26 0.76 13.68
N LEU A 214 -0.54 0.95 12.37
CA LEU A 214 0.15 1.92 11.55
C LEU A 214 -0.08 3.35 12.04
N MET A 215 -1.31 3.71 12.40
CA MET A 215 -1.63 5.04 12.92
C MET A 215 -0.88 5.32 14.22
N SER A 216 -0.84 4.36 15.14
CA SER A 216 -0.08 4.45 16.39
C SER A 216 1.41 4.70 16.13
N GLY A 217 2.00 3.94 15.22
CA GLY A 217 3.41 4.10 14.87
C GLY A 217 3.72 5.42 14.19
N ILE A 218 2.88 5.86 13.24
CA ILE A 218 3.00 7.18 12.60
C ILE A 218 2.92 8.30 13.65
N TYR A 219 1.95 8.22 14.56
CA TYR A 219 1.80 9.20 15.63
C TYR A 219 3.03 9.26 16.55
N ALA A 220 3.62 8.11 16.88
CA ALA A 220 4.84 8.04 17.68
C ALA A 220 6.05 8.70 16.98
N CYS A 221 6.18 8.52 15.67
CA CYS A 221 7.25 9.12 14.86
C CYS A 221 7.01 10.61 14.55
N MET A 222 5.76 11.09 14.62
CA MET A 222 5.43 12.47 14.28
C MET A 222 5.87 13.46 15.37
N PRO A 223 6.61 14.54 15.00
CA PRO A 223 6.95 15.61 15.94
C PRO A 223 5.69 16.22 16.60
N LEU A 224 5.77 16.52 17.90
CA LEU A 224 4.65 17.05 18.70
C LEU A 224 3.96 18.24 18.03
N SER A 225 4.74 19.18 17.48
CA SER A 225 4.24 20.38 16.80
C SER A 225 3.43 20.10 15.52
N LYS A 226 3.52 18.89 14.97
CA LYS A 226 2.83 18.50 13.74
C LYS A 226 1.74 17.46 13.95
N ARG A 227 1.57 16.90 15.15
CA ARG A 227 0.56 15.87 15.45
C ARG A 227 -0.87 16.32 15.21
N PHE A 228 -1.15 17.61 15.32
CA PHE A 228 -2.46 18.17 15.02
C PHE A 228 -2.95 17.83 13.61
N TRP A 229 -2.03 17.76 12.63
CA TRP A 229 -2.39 17.42 11.25
C TRP A 229 -2.81 15.96 11.04
N LEU A 230 -2.57 15.09 12.03
CA LEU A 230 -3.05 13.71 12.03
C LEU A 230 -4.51 13.57 12.49
N SER A 231 -5.18 14.66 12.94
CA SER A 231 -6.54 14.60 13.50
C SER A 231 -7.53 13.91 12.56
N TRP A 232 -7.59 14.32 11.29
CA TRP A 232 -8.49 13.71 10.32
C TRP A 232 -8.19 12.22 10.06
N PRO A 233 -6.96 11.79 9.69
CA PRO A 233 -6.71 10.37 9.51
C PRO A 233 -6.90 9.54 10.79
N MET A 234 -6.62 10.09 11.97
CA MET A 234 -6.89 9.41 13.24
C MET A 234 -8.38 9.18 13.46
N GLU A 235 -9.21 10.18 13.19
CA GLU A 235 -10.67 10.09 13.26
C GLU A 235 -11.21 9.03 12.30
N GLN A 236 -10.76 9.04 11.04
CA GLN A 236 -11.20 8.07 10.02
C GLN A 236 -10.79 6.63 10.36
N VAL A 237 -9.63 6.43 10.96
CA VAL A 237 -9.17 5.10 11.44
C VAL A 237 -9.90 4.69 12.71
N GLY A 238 -10.44 5.64 13.48
CA GLY A 238 -11.05 5.40 14.79
C GLY A 238 -10.00 5.11 15.86
N TRP A 239 -8.80 5.73 15.75
CA TRP A 239 -7.72 5.57 16.70
C TRP A 239 -7.44 6.87 17.47
N LEU A 240 -7.23 6.76 18.78
CA LEU A 240 -6.85 7.86 19.65
C LEU A 240 -5.59 7.47 20.43
N PRO A 241 -4.66 8.43 20.67
CA PRO A 241 -3.51 8.17 21.52
C PRO A 241 -3.98 7.81 22.94
N ALA A 242 -3.34 6.83 23.56
CA ALA A 242 -3.51 6.58 24.98
C ALA A 242 -2.98 7.80 25.78
N GLU A 243 -3.72 8.20 26.82
CA GLU A 243 -3.33 9.27 27.75
C GLU A 243 -2.03 8.92 28.51
#